data_8daaa24ca67e09d55af2bdf4f8830925
#
_entry.id   8daaa24ca67e09d55af2bdf4f8830925
#
_cell.length_a   1.000
_cell.length_b   1.000
_cell.length_c   1.000
_cell.angle_alpha   90.00
_cell.angle_beta   90.00
_cell.angle_gamma   90.00
#
_symmetry.space_group_name_H-M   'P 1'
#
loop_
_entity.id
_entity.type
_entity.pdbx_description
1 polymer ?
#
loop_
_entity_poly.entity_id
_entity_poly.type
_entity_poly.pdbx_seq_one_letter_code
_entity_poly.pdbx_strand_id
1 'polypeptide(L)'
;GSKALLVMPVSVGTASTPTPKGHFRIFRKVQKHRANSHGYAYQGNKVRRCYLRSKPSGWSFKGTPMPYWCEFKAHYGFHTGWMKHSPCTHGCIRMHENLSPKFFNLVKNGTPVYIAHSLPEDASLGKNVPRPPDAGALPNYPTSMMLSDGYFNRHSKPTYN
;
A
#
# COMPACT_ATOMS: atom_id res chain seq x y z
N GLY A 1 -29.05 6.78 -9.08
CA GLY A 1 -27.67 6.84 -9.53
C GLY A 1 -26.69 6.56 -8.39
N SER A 2 -25.57 5.93 -8.70
CA SER A 2 -24.51 5.66 -7.73
C SER A 2 -23.72 6.94 -7.43
N LYS A 3 -23.44 7.21 -6.15
CA LYS A 3 -22.65 8.36 -5.70
C LYS A 3 -21.21 7.90 -5.42
N ALA A 4 -20.21 8.61 -5.98
CA ALA A 4 -18.84 8.41 -5.60
C ALA A 4 -18.61 8.87 -4.14
N LEU A 5 -18.06 7.99 -3.32
CA LEU A 5 -17.77 8.27 -1.91
C LEU A 5 -16.31 8.74 -1.70
N LEU A 6 -15.43 8.31 -2.58
CA LEU A 6 -14.02 8.67 -2.58
C LEU A 6 -13.46 8.49 -3.99
N VAL A 7 -12.69 9.45 -4.46
CA VAL A 7 -11.90 9.37 -5.70
C VAL A 7 -10.49 9.83 -5.36
N MET A 8 -9.50 9.01 -5.71
CA MET A 8 -8.10 9.32 -5.39
C MET A 8 -7.15 8.71 -6.42
N PRO A 9 -6.00 9.32 -6.67
CA PRO A 9 -4.92 8.68 -7.41
C PRO A 9 -4.30 7.54 -6.59
N VAL A 10 -3.77 6.55 -7.29
CA VAL A 10 -3.07 5.41 -6.67
C VAL A 10 -1.78 5.10 -7.44
N SER A 11 -0.81 4.49 -6.77
CA SER A 11 0.36 3.93 -7.42
C SER A 11 0.19 2.43 -7.60
N VAL A 12 0.54 1.94 -8.78
CA VAL A 12 0.31 0.55 -9.21
C VAL A 12 1.61 -0.15 -9.58
N GLY A 13 1.51 -1.44 -9.91
CA GLY A 13 2.64 -2.27 -10.30
C GLY A 13 3.37 -1.80 -11.55
N THR A 14 4.67 -2.07 -11.61
CA THR A 14 5.49 -1.84 -12.80
C THR A 14 5.11 -2.76 -13.96
N ALA A 15 5.66 -2.52 -15.14
CA ALA A 15 5.45 -3.40 -16.29
C ALA A 15 5.91 -4.85 -16.05
N SER A 16 6.96 -5.03 -15.24
CA SER A 16 7.48 -6.36 -14.87
C SER A 16 6.72 -7.03 -13.72
N THR A 17 6.00 -6.25 -12.93
CA THR A 17 5.21 -6.72 -11.78
C THR A 17 3.83 -6.04 -11.78
N PRO A 18 3.02 -6.26 -12.82
CA PRO A 18 1.78 -5.50 -13.02
C PRO A 18 0.74 -5.83 -11.94
N THR A 19 -0.07 -4.83 -11.62
CA THR A 19 -1.27 -5.07 -10.83
C THR A 19 -2.23 -5.97 -11.64
N PRO A 20 -2.73 -7.07 -11.05
CA PRO A 20 -3.62 -7.97 -11.75
C PRO A 20 -4.93 -7.27 -12.13
N LYS A 21 -5.37 -7.46 -13.36
CA LYS A 21 -6.65 -6.95 -13.87
C LYS A 21 -7.76 -7.98 -13.71
N GLY A 22 -8.97 -7.52 -13.60
CA GLY A 22 -10.15 -8.38 -13.50
C GLY A 22 -11.09 -7.98 -12.36
N HIS A 23 -11.97 -8.90 -12.03
CA HIS A 23 -12.98 -8.76 -10.97
C HIS A 23 -12.55 -9.55 -9.75
N PHE A 24 -12.48 -8.87 -8.62
CA PHE A 24 -12.08 -9.43 -7.33
C PHE A 24 -13.06 -9.00 -6.25
N ARG A 25 -12.81 -9.45 -5.03
CA ARG A 25 -13.48 -8.98 -3.81
C ARG A 25 -12.46 -8.82 -2.71
N ILE A 26 -12.64 -7.81 -1.86
CA ILE A 26 -11.86 -7.70 -0.63
C ILE A 26 -12.27 -8.86 0.28
N PHE A 27 -11.31 -9.65 0.74
CA PHE A 27 -11.58 -10.78 1.62
C PHE A 27 -10.81 -10.72 2.95
N ARG A 28 -9.88 -9.78 3.08
CA ARG A 28 -9.10 -9.60 4.30
C ARG A 28 -8.74 -8.13 4.48
N LYS A 29 -8.89 -7.65 5.72
CA LYS A 29 -8.50 -6.28 6.11
C LYS A 29 -7.66 -6.33 7.37
N VAL A 30 -6.51 -5.65 7.37
CA VAL A 30 -5.59 -5.57 8.51
C VAL A 30 -5.00 -4.18 8.61
N GLN A 31 -5.31 -3.46 9.68
CA GLN A 31 -4.84 -2.08 9.85
C GLN A 31 -3.31 -2.01 10.00
N LYS A 32 -2.71 -2.90 10.77
CA LYS A 32 -1.27 -2.95 11.06
C LYS A 32 -0.61 -4.15 10.38
N HIS A 33 -0.72 -4.22 9.06
CA HIS A 33 -0.15 -5.32 8.28
C HIS A 33 1.33 -5.12 8.01
N ARG A 34 2.06 -6.23 7.92
CA ARG A 34 3.45 -6.28 7.44
C ARG A 34 3.56 -7.28 6.30
N ALA A 35 4.43 -6.96 5.33
CA ALA A 35 4.72 -7.87 4.23
C ALA A 35 5.32 -9.18 4.73
N ASN A 36 4.93 -10.29 4.11
CA ASN A 36 5.41 -11.63 4.50
C ASN A 36 6.75 -11.99 3.84
N SER A 37 7.05 -11.44 2.68
CA SER A 37 8.17 -11.86 1.84
C SER A 37 9.35 -10.90 1.82
N HIS A 38 9.15 -9.64 2.13
CA HIS A 38 10.20 -8.61 2.09
C HIS A 38 10.14 -7.70 3.31
N GLY A 39 11.29 -7.21 3.72
CA GLY A 39 11.39 -6.38 4.92
C GLY A 39 12.81 -6.19 5.39
N TYR A 40 13.02 -6.38 6.67
CA TYR A 40 14.27 -6.10 7.35
C TYR A 40 14.72 -7.31 8.16
N ALA A 41 15.96 -7.74 7.92
CA ALA A 41 16.66 -8.65 8.82
C ALA A 41 17.45 -7.81 9.83
N TYR A 42 17.52 -8.25 11.06
CA TYR A 42 18.23 -7.54 12.13
C TYR A 42 18.85 -8.51 13.14
N GLN A 43 19.98 -8.07 13.71
CA GLN A 43 20.67 -8.74 14.80
C GLN A 43 21.42 -7.69 15.63
N GLY A 44 21.05 -7.51 16.88
CA GLY A 44 21.57 -6.41 17.71
C GLY A 44 21.29 -5.06 17.03
N ASN A 45 22.34 -4.27 16.83
CA ASN A 45 22.24 -2.95 16.16
C ASN A 45 22.38 -3.02 14.64
N LYS A 46 22.57 -4.21 14.06
CA LYS A 46 22.72 -4.40 12.63
C LYS A 46 21.36 -4.63 11.99
N VAL A 47 21.07 -3.89 10.91
CA VAL A 47 19.82 -4.00 10.14
C VAL A 47 20.14 -3.99 8.66
N ARG A 48 19.48 -4.84 7.88
CA ARG A 48 19.57 -4.80 6.40
C ARG A 48 18.23 -5.13 5.77
N ARG A 49 17.91 -4.45 4.68
CA ARG A 49 16.76 -4.80 3.85
C ARG A 49 17.05 -6.11 3.11
N CYS A 50 16.08 -7.01 3.12
CA CYS A 50 16.19 -8.25 2.37
C CYS A 50 14.83 -8.91 2.16
N TYR A 51 14.80 -9.89 1.28
CA TYR A 51 13.69 -10.85 1.25
C TYR A 51 13.85 -11.86 2.39
N LEU A 52 12.73 -12.36 2.91
CA LEU A 52 12.74 -13.38 3.95
C LEU A 52 13.59 -14.62 3.53
N ARG A 53 13.46 -15.03 2.26
CA ARG A 53 14.23 -16.15 1.70
C ARG A 53 15.75 -15.92 1.71
N SER A 54 16.18 -14.66 1.77
CA SER A 54 17.60 -14.27 1.77
C SER A 54 18.06 -13.76 3.14
N LYS A 55 17.26 -14.00 4.18
CA LYS A 55 17.59 -13.60 5.54
C LYS A 55 18.86 -14.33 6.01
N PRO A 56 19.86 -13.61 6.54
CA PRO A 56 21.04 -14.27 7.12
C PRO A 56 20.64 -15.23 8.23
N SER A 57 21.36 -16.35 8.31
CA SER A 57 21.17 -17.32 9.40
C SER A 57 21.38 -16.68 10.77
N GLY A 58 20.54 -17.02 11.73
CA GLY A 58 20.58 -16.47 13.09
C GLY A 58 20.05 -15.03 13.26
N TRP A 59 19.66 -14.36 12.17
CA TRP A 59 19.05 -13.04 12.25
C TRP A 59 17.53 -13.15 12.38
N SER A 60 16.94 -12.17 13.08
CA SER A 60 15.49 -11.98 13.10
C SER A 60 15.00 -11.27 11.84
N PHE A 61 13.70 -11.37 11.55
CA PHE A 61 13.09 -10.73 10.38
C PHE A 61 11.79 -10.04 10.76
N LYS A 62 11.57 -8.87 10.16
CA LYS A 62 10.31 -8.14 10.28
C LYS A 62 9.92 -7.56 8.92
N GLY A 63 8.72 -7.86 8.48
CA GLY A 63 8.21 -7.41 7.17
C GLY A 63 8.06 -5.89 7.09
N THR A 64 8.18 -5.35 5.89
CA THR A 64 7.89 -3.95 5.61
C THR A 64 6.48 -3.60 6.05
N PRO A 65 6.28 -2.49 6.80
CA PRO A 65 4.94 -2.06 7.18
C PRO A 65 4.09 -1.71 5.96
N MET A 66 2.86 -2.18 5.96
CA MET A 66 1.86 -1.93 4.91
C MET A 66 0.51 -1.57 5.57
N PRO A 67 0.39 -0.37 6.17
CA PRO A 67 -0.79 0.02 6.92
C PRO A 67 -2.06 0.02 6.06
N TYR A 68 -3.19 -0.24 6.70
CA TYR A 68 -4.51 -0.23 6.07
C TYR A 68 -4.64 -1.22 4.90
N TRP A 69 -4.09 -2.41 5.09
CA TRP A 69 -4.12 -3.50 4.14
C TRP A 69 -5.55 -3.97 3.87
N CYS A 70 -5.93 -3.97 2.59
CA CYS A 70 -7.19 -4.53 2.09
C CYS A 70 -6.85 -5.49 0.95
N GLU A 71 -6.87 -6.79 1.22
CA GLU A 71 -6.48 -7.84 0.28
C GLU A 71 -7.64 -8.21 -0.63
N PHE A 72 -7.39 -8.21 -1.96
CA PHE A 72 -8.38 -8.56 -2.98
C PHE A 72 -7.99 -9.79 -3.80
N LYS A 73 -6.73 -10.17 -3.78
CA LYS A 73 -6.18 -11.39 -4.35
C LYS A 73 -5.02 -11.84 -3.46
N ALA A 74 -4.73 -13.13 -3.40
CA ALA A 74 -3.61 -13.65 -2.60
C ALA A 74 -2.33 -12.86 -2.86
N HIS A 75 -1.79 -12.23 -1.83
CA HIS A 75 -0.61 -11.35 -1.85
C HIS A 75 -0.78 -10.01 -2.58
N TYR A 76 -1.98 -9.65 -3.03
CA TYR A 76 -2.28 -8.37 -3.66
C TYR A 76 -3.35 -7.62 -2.86
N GLY A 77 -3.08 -6.36 -2.56
CA GLY A 77 -3.99 -5.53 -1.79
C GLY A 77 -3.73 -4.05 -1.96
N PHE A 78 -4.65 -3.29 -1.40
CA PHE A 78 -4.50 -1.85 -1.18
C PHE A 78 -3.76 -1.63 0.14
N HIS A 79 -2.87 -0.66 0.20
CA HIS A 79 -2.20 -0.25 1.44
C HIS A 79 -1.66 1.17 1.34
N THR A 80 -1.35 1.75 2.50
CA THR A 80 -0.67 3.05 2.58
C THR A 80 0.74 2.98 2.03
N GLY A 81 1.16 4.02 1.34
CA GLY A 81 2.55 4.18 0.93
C GLY A 81 2.79 5.49 0.19
N TRP A 82 4.00 5.61 -0.32
CA TRP A 82 4.43 6.79 -1.03
C TRP A 82 3.93 6.79 -2.45
N MET A 83 3.40 7.93 -2.86
CA MET A 83 2.86 8.12 -4.19
C MET A 83 3.95 8.50 -5.17
N LYS A 84 3.94 7.87 -6.33
CA LYS A 84 4.78 8.23 -7.48
C LYS A 84 3.91 8.52 -8.68
N HIS A 85 4.40 9.36 -9.58
CA HIS A 85 3.71 9.67 -10.82
C HIS A 85 3.91 8.61 -11.92
N SER A 86 4.65 7.55 -11.60
CA SER A 86 4.88 6.39 -12.47
C SER A 86 4.59 5.08 -11.73
N PRO A 87 4.28 3.99 -12.44
CA PRO A 87 4.16 2.67 -11.83
C PRO A 87 5.41 2.29 -11.05
N CYS A 88 5.25 1.82 -9.81
CA CYS A 88 6.39 1.66 -8.89
C CYS A 88 6.25 0.51 -7.89
N THR A 89 5.15 -0.23 -7.87
CA THR A 89 4.95 -1.32 -6.90
C THR A 89 5.23 -2.69 -7.52
N HIS A 90 5.23 -3.74 -6.68
CA HIS A 90 5.27 -5.13 -7.12
C HIS A 90 3.88 -5.73 -7.41
N GLY A 91 2.90 -4.86 -7.70
CA GLY A 91 1.53 -5.25 -8.04
C GLY A 91 0.47 -4.81 -7.04
N CYS A 92 0.83 -4.46 -5.81
CA CYS A 92 -0.09 -3.86 -4.85
C CYS A 92 -0.52 -2.46 -5.29
N ILE A 93 -1.66 -2.03 -4.79
CA ILE A 93 -2.20 -0.69 -5.04
C ILE A 93 -1.90 0.18 -3.82
N ARG A 94 -1.02 1.16 -4.04
CA ARG A 94 -0.58 2.06 -2.99
C ARG A 94 -1.44 3.30 -2.94
N MET A 95 -1.95 3.61 -1.75
CA MET A 95 -2.80 4.77 -1.48
C MET A 95 -2.04 5.81 -0.68
N HIS A 96 -2.39 7.10 -0.87
CA HIS A 96 -1.84 8.18 -0.07
C HIS A 96 -2.22 8.01 1.41
N GLU A 97 -1.27 8.32 2.30
CA GLU A 97 -1.44 8.15 3.76
C GLU A 97 -2.65 8.90 4.34
N ASN A 98 -2.99 10.06 3.78
CA ASN A 98 -4.15 10.85 4.24
C ASN A 98 -5.50 10.22 3.88
N LEU A 99 -5.56 9.40 2.84
CA LEU A 99 -6.81 8.83 2.32
C LEU A 99 -6.97 7.35 2.63
N SER A 100 -5.89 6.66 2.96
CA SER A 100 -5.92 5.23 3.28
C SER A 100 -6.87 4.89 4.44
N PRO A 101 -6.91 5.64 5.56
CA PRO A 101 -7.86 5.38 6.64
C PRO A 101 -9.32 5.49 6.18
N LYS A 102 -9.63 6.51 5.36
CA LYS A 102 -10.97 6.70 4.83
C LYS A 102 -11.38 5.54 3.91
N PHE A 103 -10.49 5.16 2.97
CA PHE A 103 -10.72 4.00 2.11
C PHE A 103 -10.95 2.73 2.93
N PHE A 104 -10.07 2.46 3.89
CA PHE A 104 -10.16 1.29 4.76
C PHE A 104 -11.50 1.21 5.51
N ASN A 105 -12.03 2.33 5.95
CA ASN A 105 -13.32 2.38 6.64
C ASN A 105 -14.52 2.25 5.70
N LEU A 106 -14.40 2.69 4.45
CA LEU A 106 -15.47 2.59 3.46
C LEU A 106 -15.67 1.16 2.94
N VAL A 107 -14.59 0.39 2.80
CA VAL A 107 -14.65 -0.96 2.26
C VAL A 107 -14.80 -2.00 3.37
N LYS A 108 -15.42 -3.13 3.03
CA LYS A 108 -15.59 -4.29 3.92
C LYS A 108 -15.28 -5.58 3.18
N ASN A 109 -15.14 -6.68 3.90
CA ASN A 109 -15.02 -7.99 3.27
C ASN A 109 -16.25 -8.25 2.39
N GLY A 110 -16.03 -8.71 1.17
CA GLY A 110 -17.04 -8.86 0.13
C GLY A 110 -17.18 -7.66 -0.80
N THR A 111 -16.61 -6.49 -0.48
CA THR A 111 -16.63 -5.33 -1.39
C THR A 111 -16.04 -5.70 -2.75
N PRO A 112 -16.81 -5.54 -3.87
CA PRO A 112 -16.30 -5.80 -5.20
C PRO A 112 -15.14 -4.87 -5.56
N VAL A 113 -14.15 -5.40 -6.27
CA VAL A 113 -13.00 -4.66 -6.81
C VAL A 113 -12.90 -4.97 -8.30
N TYR A 114 -12.94 -3.95 -9.12
CA TYR A 114 -12.70 -4.08 -10.55
C TYR A 114 -11.44 -3.30 -10.94
N ILE A 115 -10.49 -3.98 -11.55
CA ILE A 115 -9.22 -3.40 -12.00
C ILE A 115 -9.11 -3.55 -13.51
N ALA A 116 -9.00 -2.44 -14.20
CA ALA A 116 -8.85 -2.37 -15.65
C ALA A 116 -7.73 -1.40 -16.03
N HIS A 117 -7.34 -1.44 -17.31
CA HIS A 117 -6.35 -0.49 -17.82
C HIS A 117 -6.90 0.93 -17.84
N SER A 118 -8.18 1.07 -18.18
CA SER A 118 -8.92 2.33 -18.12
C SER A 118 -10.39 2.06 -17.80
N LEU A 119 -11.04 3.03 -17.20
CA LEU A 119 -12.46 3.01 -16.85
C LEU A 119 -13.11 4.30 -17.34
N PRO A 120 -14.44 4.28 -17.66
CA PRO A 120 -15.15 5.51 -18.04
C PRO A 120 -15.02 6.62 -17.01
N GLU A 121 -14.92 6.28 -15.74
CA GLU A 121 -14.75 7.20 -14.62
C GLU A 121 -13.42 7.97 -14.66
N ASP A 122 -12.41 7.46 -15.35
CA ASP A 122 -11.12 8.16 -15.52
C ASP A 122 -11.28 9.47 -16.26
N ALA A 123 -12.16 9.50 -17.27
CA ALA A 123 -12.44 10.70 -18.07
C ALA A 123 -13.41 11.69 -17.38
N SER A 124 -14.10 11.27 -16.33
CA SER A 124 -15.08 12.06 -15.60
C SER A 124 -14.62 12.37 -14.17
N LEU A 125 -14.78 11.42 -13.25
CA LEU A 125 -14.44 11.57 -11.84
C LEU A 125 -12.93 11.69 -11.61
N GLY A 126 -12.12 10.96 -12.38
CA GLY A 126 -10.68 10.93 -12.24
C GLY A 126 -9.95 12.12 -12.88
N LYS A 127 -10.57 12.79 -13.85
CA LYS A 127 -9.92 13.81 -14.68
C LYS A 127 -9.28 14.96 -13.91
N ASN A 128 -9.93 15.42 -12.87
CA ASN A 128 -9.51 16.59 -12.10
C ASN A 128 -9.05 16.25 -10.68
N VAL A 129 -8.77 14.98 -10.41
CA VAL A 129 -8.28 14.58 -9.08
C VAL A 129 -6.82 15.06 -8.92
N PRO A 130 -6.54 15.87 -7.89
CA PRO A 130 -5.17 16.33 -7.64
C PRO A 130 -4.24 15.16 -7.38
N ARG A 131 -3.08 15.16 -8.02
CA ARG A 131 -2.03 14.21 -7.71
C ARG A 131 -1.18 14.74 -6.55
N PRO A 132 -0.86 13.90 -5.55
CA PRO A 132 0.13 14.27 -4.56
C PRO A 132 1.50 14.46 -5.22
N PRO A 133 2.44 15.17 -4.58
CA PRO A 133 3.80 15.28 -5.08
C PRO A 133 4.43 13.91 -5.34
N ASP A 134 5.26 13.80 -6.37
CA ASP A 134 6.09 12.62 -6.59
C ASP A 134 7.05 12.47 -5.41
N ALA A 135 7.01 11.33 -4.74
CA ALA A 135 7.83 11.09 -3.56
C ALA A 135 9.32 10.91 -3.86
N GLY A 136 9.71 10.89 -5.15
CA GLY A 136 11.09 10.69 -5.57
C GLY A 136 11.64 9.32 -5.15
N ALA A 137 12.87 9.30 -4.67
CA ALA A 137 13.45 8.12 -4.03
C ALA A 137 12.69 7.79 -2.73
N LEU A 138 12.82 6.57 -2.25
CA LEU A 138 12.13 6.12 -1.03
C LEU A 138 12.31 7.13 0.11
N PRO A 139 11.25 7.43 0.87
CA PRO A 139 11.32 8.39 1.94
C PRO A 139 12.27 7.93 3.03
N ASN A 140 12.83 8.91 3.67
CA ASN A 140 13.82 8.78 4.72
C ASN A 140 13.18 8.49 6.09
N TYR A 141 12.31 7.47 6.18
CA TYR A 141 11.98 6.98 7.51
C TYR A 141 13.18 6.21 8.06
N PRO A 142 13.63 6.52 9.28
CA PRO A 142 14.68 5.74 9.92
C PRO A 142 14.32 4.25 9.94
N THR A 143 15.28 3.40 9.66
CA THR A 143 15.07 1.93 9.65
C THR A 143 14.54 1.44 11.01
N SER A 144 14.98 2.05 12.11
CA SER A 144 14.47 1.77 13.44
C SER A 144 12.96 2.01 13.57
N MET A 145 12.44 3.05 12.92
CA MET A 145 11.00 3.33 12.88
C MET A 145 10.24 2.26 12.09
N MET A 146 10.81 1.79 10.97
CA MET A 146 10.21 0.74 10.15
C MET A 146 10.14 -0.61 10.87
N LEU A 147 11.08 -0.87 11.77
CA LEU A 147 11.12 -2.06 12.62
C LEU A 147 10.18 -1.97 13.83
N SER A 148 9.85 -0.77 14.28
CA SER A 148 8.98 -0.54 15.42
C SER A 148 7.50 -0.45 15.02
N ASP A 149 6.60 -0.54 16.00
CA ASP A 149 5.19 -0.23 15.80
C ASP A 149 4.90 1.28 15.72
N GLY A 150 5.90 2.12 15.96
CA GLY A 150 5.81 3.57 15.80
C GLY A 150 5.40 4.01 14.41
N TYR A 151 5.80 3.27 13.38
CA TYR A 151 5.34 3.51 12.01
C TYR A 151 3.81 3.44 11.89
N PHE A 152 3.18 2.43 12.48
CA PHE A 152 1.73 2.28 12.47
C PHE A 152 1.03 3.36 13.31
N ASN A 153 1.61 3.75 14.42
CA ASN A 153 1.06 4.80 15.27
C ASN A 153 1.04 6.17 14.57
N ARG A 154 2.06 6.45 13.74
CA ARG A 154 2.11 7.64 12.90
C ARG A 154 0.94 7.71 11.91
N HIS A 155 0.56 6.57 11.33
CA HIS A 155 -0.51 6.47 10.33
C HIS A 155 -1.88 6.18 10.93
N SER A 156 -2.01 6.07 12.24
CA SER A 156 -3.28 5.79 12.92
C SER A 156 -4.16 7.02 13.13
N LYS A 157 -3.61 8.21 12.97
CA LYS A 157 -4.36 9.47 13.08
C LYS A 157 -4.51 10.05 11.67
N PRO A 158 -5.73 10.15 11.12
CA PRO A 158 -5.94 10.86 9.89
C PRO A 158 -5.57 12.33 10.10
N THR A 159 -4.56 12.81 9.41
CA THR A 159 -4.33 14.23 9.26
C THR A 159 -5.29 14.73 8.18
N TYR A 160 -6.53 14.97 8.56
CA TYR A 160 -7.44 15.74 7.71
C TYR A 160 -7.07 17.21 7.87
N ASN A 161 -6.51 17.81 6.86
CA ASN A 161 -6.57 19.24 6.62
C ASN A 161 -7.60 19.50 5.53
#